data_007df94122228c7a536254dfb14bea6f
#
_entry.id   007df94122228c7a536254dfb14bea6f
#
_cell.length_a   1.000
_cell.length_b   1.000
_cell.length_c   1.000
_cell.angle_alpha   90.00
_cell.angle_beta   90.00
_cell.angle_gamma   90.00
#
_symmetry.space_group_name_H-M   'P 1'
#
loop_
_entity.id
_entity.type
_entity.pdbx_description
1 polymer ?
#
loop_
_entity_poly.entity_id
_entity_poly.type
_entity_poly.pdbx_seq_one_letter_code
_entity_poly.pdbx_strand_id
1 'polypeptide(L)'
;MAKKALLMILDGWGNGKHGKGDVIYNTPTPYLDYLNAVSAHSELQASGEDVGLPDGQMGNSEVGHLNIGAGRIVYQDLVKINKACQSGDILKNQDIIDAYSYAQKNGKKLHLMGLTSAGGVHSSLDHLFKLIEIGKEYNLKDVYVHCFMDGRDTDPKSGAGFVADIQKVCDANDAHIASVIGRFYAMDRDKRWDRVKEAYDLLVEGKGVQATDMVKAIEASYAEGVTDEFIKPITNSSVNGKIEEGDVVIFINFRNDRAKELTSVLTQQDLPEEGMHTIKDLQFYSMTPYDANFKNVNVLFPKENVMDTLGEYLSKLGKKQLHTAETEKYAHVTFFFNGGREQPYEGEDRILVPSPKVATYDLQPEMSAFEVKDKLVGAINTQEYDFIVVNFANGDMVGHTGVYNAIAKAVWAVDQCVKEVVEAAKANDYETIIIADHGNADNAINEDGSPNTAHSLNPVPFIYVTNNNSATVKNGRLADVAPSILHIMGLEQPADMTGENLITD
;
A
#
# COMPACT_ATOMS: atom_id res chain seq x y z
N MET A 1 -4.29 -18.41 -34.61
CA MET A 1 -3.90 -16.99 -34.70
C MET A 1 -3.83 -16.45 -33.29
N ALA A 2 -2.90 -15.57 -32.97
CA ALA A 2 -2.87 -14.89 -31.66
C ALA A 2 -4.16 -14.07 -31.51
N LYS A 3 -4.90 -14.28 -30.45
CA LYS A 3 -6.13 -13.54 -30.17
C LYS A 3 -5.79 -12.16 -29.60
N LYS A 4 -6.68 -11.20 -29.80
CA LYS A 4 -6.61 -9.87 -29.19
C LYS A 4 -7.37 -9.90 -27.87
N ALA A 5 -6.92 -9.12 -26.89
CA ALA A 5 -7.55 -9.08 -25.57
C ALA A 5 -8.00 -7.66 -25.19
N LEU A 6 -9.18 -7.57 -24.61
CA LEU A 6 -9.72 -6.37 -23.98
C LEU A 6 -9.93 -6.62 -22.50
N LEU A 7 -9.32 -5.79 -21.65
CA LEU A 7 -9.56 -5.75 -20.22
C LEU A 7 -10.44 -4.54 -19.87
N MET A 8 -11.60 -4.80 -19.31
CA MET A 8 -12.53 -3.77 -18.85
C MET A 8 -12.61 -3.79 -17.32
N ILE A 9 -12.24 -2.68 -16.70
CA ILE A 9 -12.26 -2.51 -15.24
C ILE A 9 -13.45 -1.60 -14.89
N LEU A 10 -14.42 -2.16 -14.20
CA LEU A 10 -15.58 -1.43 -13.66
C LEU A 10 -15.23 -1.00 -12.24
N ASP A 11 -14.64 0.19 -12.09
CA ASP A 11 -14.09 0.68 -10.83
C ASP A 11 -15.17 0.74 -9.73
N GLY A 12 -14.86 0.17 -8.57
CA GLY A 12 -15.79 0.12 -7.45
C GLY A 12 -16.97 -0.85 -7.60
N TRP A 13 -16.91 -1.82 -8.53
CA TRP A 13 -17.98 -2.78 -8.80
C TRP A 13 -17.78 -4.10 -8.06
N GLY A 14 -18.15 -4.15 -6.76
CA GLY A 14 -18.07 -5.36 -5.96
C GLY A 14 -19.26 -6.31 -6.15
N ASN A 15 -19.05 -7.58 -5.81
CA ASN A 15 -20.10 -8.58 -5.67
C ASN A 15 -20.68 -8.49 -4.26
N GLY A 16 -21.73 -7.69 -4.09
CA GLY A 16 -22.33 -7.38 -2.79
C GLY A 16 -23.15 -8.52 -2.20
N LYS A 17 -23.73 -8.25 -1.04
CA LYS A 17 -24.54 -9.22 -0.29
C LYS A 17 -26.03 -9.23 -0.65
N HIS A 18 -26.41 -8.58 -1.73
CA HIS A 18 -27.80 -8.45 -2.23
C HIS A 18 -28.75 -7.78 -1.21
N GLY A 19 -28.20 -6.96 -0.30
CA GLY A 19 -28.97 -6.19 0.68
C GLY A 19 -29.48 -4.86 0.13
N LYS A 20 -30.12 -4.06 1.00
CA LYS A 20 -30.64 -2.73 0.62
C LYS A 20 -29.57 -1.73 0.19
N GLY A 21 -28.35 -1.89 0.71
CA GLY A 21 -27.20 -1.04 0.38
C GLY A 21 -26.47 -1.44 -0.90
N ASP A 22 -26.80 -2.58 -1.48
CA ASP A 22 -26.20 -3.08 -2.70
C ASP A 22 -26.87 -2.42 -3.92
N VAL A 23 -26.29 -1.29 -4.37
CA VAL A 23 -26.89 -0.53 -5.48
C VAL A 23 -26.73 -1.25 -6.80
N ILE A 24 -25.68 -2.04 -6.96
CA ILE A 24 -25.45 -2.83 -8.18
C ILE A 24 -26.57 -3.87 -8.33
N TYR A 25 -26.82 -4.65 -7.28
CA TYR A 25 -27.87 -5.67 -7.28
C TYR A 25 -29.27 -5.06 -7.45
N ASN A 26 -29.52 -3.92 -6.83
CA ASN A 26 -30.86 -3.29 -6.84
C ASN A 26 -31.11 -2.40 -8.08
N THR A 27 -30.12 -2.21 -8.96
CA THR A 27 -30.25 -1.45 -10.20
C THR A 27 -30.33 -2.40 -11.39
N PRO A 28 -31.31 -2.25 -12.31
CA PRO A 28 -31.33 -3.05 -13.52
C PRO A 28 -30.07 -2.87 -14.36
N THR A 29 -29.36 -3.95 -14.61
CA THR A 29 -28.16 -4.02 -15.45
C THR A 29 -28.32 -5.12 -16.50
N PRO A 30 -29.27 -4.96 -17.45
CA PRO A 30 -29.74 -6.05 -18.30
C PRO A 30 -28.64 -6.67 -19.15
N TYR A 31 -27.62 -5.92 -19.53
CA TYR A 31 -26.54 -6.48 -20.34
C TYR A 31 -25.51 -7.26 -19.51
N LEU A 32 -25.12 -6.75 -18.36
CA LEU A 32 -24.26 -7.48 -17.43
C LEU A 32 -24.95 -8.71 -16.86
N ASP A 33 -26.26 -8.64 -16.58
CA ASP A 33 -27.08 -9.80 -16.19
C ASP A 33 -27.08 -10.87 -17.30
N TYR A 34 -27.23 -10.45 -18.56
CA TYR A 34 -27.12 -11.34 -19.71
C TYR A 34 -25.74 -11.97 -19.80
N LEU A 35 -24.65 -11.17 -19.66
CA LEU A 35 -23.29 -11.70 -19.71
C LEU A 35 -23.02 -12.73 -18.60
N ASN A 36 -23.47 -12.46 -17.39
CA ASN A 36 -23.39 -13.40 -16.27
C ASN A 36 -24.14 -14.72 -16.54
N ALA A 37 -25.23 -14.66 -17.29
CA ALA A 37 -26.00 -15.86 -17.62
C ALA A 37 -25.38 -16.72 -18.74
N VAL A 38 -24.62 -16.12 -19.67
CA VAL A 38 -24.14 -16.81 -20.88
C VAL A 38 -22.61 -16.96 -20.96
N SER A 39 -21.86 -16.23 -20.17
CA SER A 39 -20.40 -16.25 -20.20
C SER A 39 -19.82 -17.00 -19.02
N ALA A 40 -18.61 -17.54 -19.16
CA ALA A 40 -17.86 -18.07 -18.04
C ALA A 40 -17.55 -16.93 -17.04
N HIS A 41 -17.89 -17.12 -15.78
CA HIS A 41 -17.67 -16.10 -14.75
C HIS A 41 -17.25 -16.72 -13.42
N SER A 42 -16.56 -15.92 -12.62
CA SER A 42 -16.07 -16.27 -11.29
C SER A 42 -15.87 -15.00 -10.45
N GLU A 43 -15.20 -15.11 -9.33
CA GLU A 43 -14.91 -14.01 -8.42
C GLU A 43 -13.41 -13.85 -8.18
N LEU A 44 -12.96 -12.60 -7.99
CA LEU A 44 -11.60 -12.27 -7.60
C LEU A 44 -11.59 -11.66 -6.20
N GLN A 45 -10.63 -12.07 -5.38
CA GLN A 45 -10.31 -11.39 -4.14
C GLN A 45 -9.59 -10.06 -4.47
N ALA A 46 -10.06 -8.97 -3.86
CA ALA A 46 -9.61 -7.61 -4.15
C ALA A 46 -9.28 -6.79 -2.89
N SER A 47 -9.09 -7.45 -1.74
CA SER A 47 -8.82 -6.80 -0.46
C SER A 47 -7.83 -7.60 0.38
N GLY A 48 -7.33 -6.99 1.46
CA GLY A 48 -6.42 -7.63 2.41
C GLY A 48 -5.15 -8.18 1.76
N GLU A 49 -4.64 -9.28 2.27
CA GLU A 49 -3.37 -9.87 1.81
C GLU A 49 -3.40 -10.34 0.36
N ASP A 50 -4.56 -10.61 -0.21
CA ASP A 50 -4.71 -10.99 -1.62
C ASP A 50 -4.34 -9.87 -2.61
N VAL A 51 -4.21 -8.65 -2.12
CA VAL A 51 -3.71 -7.49 -2.87
C VAL A 51 -2.50 -6.84 -2.20
N GLY A 52 -1.89 -7.49 -1.22
CA GLY A 52 -0.69 -7.01 -0.52
C GLY A 52 -0.95 -5.96 0.56
N LEU A 53 -2.19 -5.82 1.01
CA LEU A 53 -2.60 -4.99 2.14
C LEU A 53 -2.70 -5.83 3.43
N PRO A 54 -2.72 -5.20 4.62
CA PRO A 54 -3.03 -5.90 5.86
C PRO A 54 -4.37 -6.65 5.80
N ASP A 55 -4.48 -7.76 6.53
CA ASP A 55 -5.73 -8.50 6.64
C ASP A 55 -6.89 -7.60 7.10
N GLY A 56 -8.07 -7.78 6.50
CA GLY A 56 -9.25 -6.98 6.78
C GLY A 56 -9.23 -5.54 6.23
N GLN A 57 -8.18 -5.12 5.53
CA GLN A 57 -8.14 -3.81 4.88
C GLN A 57 -8.78 -3.86 3.49
N MET A 58 -9.70 -2.92 3.23
CA MET A 58 -10.36 -2.77 1.93
C MET A 58 -9.34 -2.42 0.84
N GLY A 59 -9.51 -3.02 -0.34
CA GLY A 59 -8.78 -2.64 -1.53
C GLY A 59 -9.01 -1.20 -1.95
N ASN A 60 -8.19 -0.72 -2.86
CA ASN A 60 -8.32 0.61 -3.47
C ASN A 60 -7.80 0.57 -4.92
N SER A 61 -8.10 1.61 -5.68
CA SER A 61 -7.77 1.63 -7.10
C SER A 61 -6.27 1.61 -7.38
N GLU A 62 -5.43 2.25 -6.56
CA GLU A 62 -3.97 2.27 -6.73
C GLU A 62 -3.40 0.85 -6.60
N VAL A 63 -3.70 0.19 -5.48
CA VAL A 63 -3.25 -1.17 -5.19
C VAL A 63 -3.87 -2.18 -6.16
N GLY A 64 -5.16 -2.04 -6.48
CA GLY A 64 -5.87 -2.91 -7.41
C GLY A 64 -5.23 -2.91 -8.81
N HIS A 65 -5.06 -1.72 -9.41
CA HIS A 65 -4.47 -1.60 -10.74
C HIS A 65 -2.99 -2.02 -10.78
N LEU A 66 -2.25 -1.77 -9.68
CA LEU A 66 -0.87 -2.23 -9.56
C LEU A 66 -0.78 -3.77 -9.59
N ASN A 67 -1.61 -4.46 -8.82
CA ASN A 67 -1.63 -5.94 -8.81
C ASN A 67 -2.11 -6.52 -10.15
N ILE A 68 -3.15 -5.92 -10.77
CA ILE A 68 -3.66 -6.33 -12.09
C ILE A 68 -2.55 -6.23 -13.14
N GLY A 69 -1.86 -5.09 -13.22
CA GLY A 69 -0.80 -4.87 -14.19
C GLY A 69 0.46 -5.67 -13.92
N ALA A 70 0.81 -5.88 -12.65
CA ALA A 70 1.99 -6.63 -12.24
C ALA A 70 1.85 -8.16 -12.43
N GLY A 71 0.64 -8.69 -12.50
CA GLY A 71 0.40 -10.13 -12.56
C GLY A 71 0.93 -10.88 -11.34
N ARG A 72 1.05 -10.20 -10.21
CA ARG A 72 1.49 -10.73 -8.91
C ARG A 72 1.00 -9.88 -7.77
N ILE A 73 1.00 -10.42 -6.56
CA ILE A 73 0.73 -9.61 -5.36
C ILE A 73 1.92 -8.70 -5.10
N VAL A 74 1.68 -7.38 -5.11
CA VAL A 74 2.66 -6.37 -4.73
C VAL A 74 2.40 -5.97 -3.28
N TYR A 75 3.20 -6.51 -2.37
CA TYR A 75 3.02 -6.27 -0.94
C TYR A 75 3.39 -4.85 -0.55
N GLN A 76 2.52 -4.19 0.22
CA GLN A 76 2.82 -2.94 0.91
C GLN A 76 3.89 -3.16 1.98
N ASP A 77 4.66 -2.12 2.31
CA ASP A 77 5.83 -2.23 3.19
C ASP A 77 5.51 -2.93 4.52
N LEU A 78 4.39 -2.58 5.18
CA LEU A 78 3.98 -3.25 6.43
C LEU A 78 3.83 -4.76 6.25
N VAL A 79 3.12 -5.20 5.22
CA VAL A 79 2.85 -6.64 5.00
C VAL A 79 4.11 -7.37 4.56
N LYS A 80 4.94 -6.74 3.70
CA LYS A 80 6.23 -7.27 3.27
C LYS A 80 7.15 -7.54 4.47
N ILE A 81 7.27 -6.58 5.38
CA ILE A 81 8.11 -6.70 6.57
C ILE A 81 7.51 -7.71 7.56
N ASN A 82 6.18 -7.70 7.76
CA ASN A 82 5.49 -8.71 8.58
C ASN A 82 5.83 -10.13 8.10
N LYS A 83 5.69 -10.38 6.80
CA LYS A 83 6.01 -11.69 6.22
C LYS A 83 7.48 -12.08 6.41
N ALA A 84 8.41 -11.16 6.21
CA ALA A 84 9.84 -11.40 6.44
C ALA A 84 10.15 -11.75 7.91
N CYS A 85 9.49 -11.08 8.86
CA CYS A 85 9.62 -11.38 10.28
C CYS A 85 9.04 -12.75 10.64
N GLN A 86 7.85 -13.08 10.14
CA GLN A 86 7.13 -14.33 10.44
C GLN A 86 7.80 -15.55 9.82
N SER A 87 8.26 -15.45 8.56
CA SER A 87 8.97 -16.55 7.87
C SER A 87 10.41 -16.72 8.35
N GLY A 88 10.98 -15.74 9.05
CA GLY A 88 12.40 -15.70 9.40
C GLY A 88 13.31 -15.23 8.25
N ASP A 89 12.77 -14.82 7.10
CA ASP A 89 13.57 -14.32 5.98
C ASP A 89 14.30 -13.01 6.31
N ILE A 90 13.84 -12.26 7.31
CA ILE A 90 14.57 -11.12 7.85
C ILE A 90 16.00 -11.47 8.28
N LEU A 91 16.24 -12.69 8.74
CA LEU A 91 17.58 -13.17 9.12
C LEU A 91 18.51 -13.41 7.92
N LYS A 92 17.96 -13.45 6.70
CA LYS A 92 18.71 -13.58 5.44
C LYS A 92 18.98 -12.23 4.80
N ASN A 93 18.38 -11.16 5.33
CA ASN A 93 18.58 -9.80 4.83
C ASN A 93 20.02 -9.35 5.09
N GLN A 94 20.75 -9.00 4.02
CA GLN A 94 22.18 -8.69 4.12
C GLN A 94 22.43 -7.46 5.00
N ASP A 95 21.60 -6.42 4.93
CA ASP A 95 21.75 -5.21 5.74
C ASP A 95 21.51 -5.50 7.23
N ILE A 96 20.59 -6.42 7.58
CA ILE A 96 20.41 -6.91 8.95
C ILE A 96 21.68 -7.65 9.41
N ILE A 97 22.19 -8.57 8.59
CA ILE A 97 23.42 -9.32 8.90
C ILE A 97 24.57 -8.35 9.13
N ASP A 98 24.73 -7.35 8.27
CA ASP A 98 25.80 -6.37 8.33
C ASP A 98 25.68 -5.48 9.59
N ALA A 99 24.49 -4.98 9.92
CA ALA A 99 24.24 -4.17 11.10
C ALA A 99 24.63 -4.89 12.40
N TYR A 100 24.09 -6.09 12.58
CA TYR A 100 24.31 -6.86 13.82
C TYR A 100 25.74 -7.42 13.92
N SER A 101 26.29 -7.89 12.79
CA SER A 101 27.69 -8.36 12.75
C SER A 101 28.68 -7.24 13.02
N TYR A 102 28.40 -6.02 12.51
CA TYR A 102 29.23 -4.85 12.77
C TYR A 102 29.23 -4.49 14.26
N ALA A 103 28.03 -4.40 14.88
CA ALA A 103 27.92 -4.13 16.32
C ALA A 103 28.68 -5.17 17.14
N GLN A 104 28.51 -6.46 16.83
CA GLN A 104 29.20 -7.56 17.52
C GLN A 104 30.72 -7.49 17.39
N LYS A 105 31.23 -7.35 16.15
CA LYS A 105 32.68 -7.37 15.86
C LYS A 105 33.40 -6.15 16.40
N ASN A 106 32.76 -4.99 16.45
CA ASN A 106 33.37 -3.73 16.85
C ASN A 106 33.02 -3.33 18.29
N GLY A 107 32.24 -4.13 19.01
CA GLY A 107 31.81 -3.83 20.38
C GLY A 107 31.03 -2.52 20.45
N LYS A 108 30.17 -2.24 19.47
CA LYS A 108 29.35 -1.06 19.36
C LYS A 108 27.93 -1.31 19.84
N LYS A 109 27.27 -0.27 20.32
CA LYS A 109 25.86 -0.32 20.70
C LYS A 109 24.97 -0.46 19.49
N LEU A 110 23.85 -1.16 19.66
CA LEU A 110 22.76 -1.22 18.73
C LEU A 110 21.57 -0.43 19.30
N HIS A 111 21.12 0.57 18.59
CA HIS A 111 19.96 1.38 18.92
C HIS A 111 18.80 1.08 18.00
N LEU A 112 17.66 0.72 18.56
CA LEU A 112 16.39 0.54 17.87
C LEU A 112 15.49 1.71 18.26
N MET A 113 15.12 2.57 17.31
CA MET A 113 14.31 3.75 17.59
C MET A 113 13.13 3.88 16.64
N GLY A 114 12.04 4.45 17.10
CA GLY A 114 10.86 4.74 16.30
C GLY A 114 9.56 4.74 17.09
N LEU A 115 8.45 4.83 16.38
CA LEU A 115 7.12 4.85 16.97
C LEU A 115 6.78 3.49 17.59
N THR A 116 6.40 3.46 18.85
CA THR A 116 6.15 2.25 19.62
C THR A 116 4.67 2.12 19.99
N SER A 117 3.87 1.74 19.02
CA SER A 117 2.42 1.51 19.19
C SER A 117 1.90 0.38 18.31
N ALA A 118 0.67 -0.05 18.57
CA ALA A 118 -0.05 -1.02 17.75
C ALA A 118 -0.82 -0.38 16.59
N GLY A 119 -0.66 0.93 16.34
CA GLY A 119 -1.42 1.64 15.31
C GLY A 119 -1.15 1.19 13.87
N GLY A 120 0.04 0.66 13.58
CA GLY A 120 0.39 0.11 12.27
C GLY A 120 0.49 1.13 11.13
N VAL A 121 0.49 2.43 11.42
CA VAL A 121 0.54 3.50 10.42
C VAL A 121 1.97 3.86 10.03
N HIS A 122 2.89 3.94 10.98
CA HIS A 122 4.28 4.34 10.77
C HIS A 122 5.28 3.23 11.06
N SER A 123 4.93 2.31 11.95
CA SER A 123 5.78 1.25 12.47
C SER A 123 4.93 0.08 12.97
N SER A 124 5.59 -1.01 13.38
CA SER A 124 4.94 -2.16 14.02
C SER A 124 5.76 -2.62 15.22
N LEU A 125 5.08 -2.93 16.33
CA LEU A 125 5.72 -3.53 17.49
C LEU A 125 6.31 -4.91 17.19
N ASP A 126 5.67 -5.70 16.32
CA ASP A 126 6.15 -7.02 15.92
C ASP A 126 7.52 -6.92 15.22
N HIS A 127 7.72 -5.88 14.40
CA HIS A 127 9.03 -5.62 13.78
C HIS A 127 10.07 -5.28 14.85
N LEU A 128 9.74 -4.42 15.82
CA LEU A 128 10.63 -4.08 16.93
C LEU A 128 10.99 -5.32 17.75
N PHE A 129 10.00 -6.13 18.11
CA PHE A 129 10.22 -7.35 18.89
C PHE A 129 11.17 -8.30 18.16
N LYS A 130 10.97 -8.49 16.87
CA LYS A 130 11.86 -9.33 16.06
C LYS A 130 13.30 -8.79 16.02
N LEU A 131 13.48 -7.48 15.86
CA LEU A 131 14.80 -6.85 15.86
C LEU A 131 15.50 -6.99 17.24
N ILE A 132 14.76 -6.91 18.35
CA ILE A 132 15.30 -7.15 19.70
C ILE A 132 15.77 -8.61 19.83
N GLU A 133 14.95 -9.59 19.39
CA GLU A 133 15.29 -11.02 19.42
C GLU A 133 16.56 -11.32 18.62
N ILE A 134 16.74 -10.73 17.45
CA ILE A 134 17.95 -10.87 16.64
C ILE A 134 19.19 -10.42 17.40
N GLY A 135 19.10 -9.37 18.22
CA GLY A 135 20.20 -8.90 19.08
C GLY A 135 20.74 -10.00 19.99
N LYS A 136 19.85 -10.80 20.57
CA LYS A 136 20.22 -11.96 21.40
C LYS A 136 20.89 -13.07 20.59
N GLU A 137 20.40 -13.35 19.38
CA GLU A 137 21.01 -14.36 18.50
C GLU A 137 22.47 -14.01 18.16
N TYR A 138 22.77 -12.72 18.00
CA TYR A 138 24.14 -12.19 17.82
C TYR A 138 24.93 -12.01 19.12
N ASN A 139 24.36 -12.37 20.27
CA ASN A 139 24.96 -12.19 21.62
C ASN A 139 25.33 -10.73 21.91
N LEU A 140 24.59 -9.77 21.39
CA LEU A 140 24.80 -8.35 21.72
C LEU A 140 24.38 -8.10 23.17
N LYS A 141 25.16 -7.28 23.90
CA LYS A 141 24.89 -6.89 25.30
C LYS A 141 24.36 -5.48 25.41
N ASP A 142 24.65 -4.65 24.41
CA ASP A 142 24.34 -3.24 24.38
C ASP A 142 23.28 -2.96 23.31
N VAL A 143 22.06 -3.52 23.51
CA VAL A 143 20.87 -3.26 22.67
C VAL A 143 19.93 -2.30 23.40
N TYR A 144 19.70 -1.14 22.81
CA TYR A 144 18.93 -0.06 23.40
C TYR A 144 17.71 0.29 22.56
N VAL A 145 16.55 0.39 23.18
CA VAL A 145 15.29 0.79 22.55
C VAL A 145 14.94 2.23 22.95
N HIS A 146 14.68 3.07 21.96
CA HIS A 146 14.20 4.44 22.14
C HIS A 146 12.75 4.51 21.67
N CYS A 147 11.83 4.65 22.63
CA CYS A 147 10.40 4.59 22.39
C CYS A 147 9.84 5.98 22.03
N PHE A 148 9.33 6.14 20.80
CA PHE A 148 8.54 7.31 20.44
C PHE A 148 7.06 6.99 20.69
N MET A 149 6.41 7.80 21.54
CA MET A 149 5.04 7.56 21.99
C MET A 149 4.02 8.13 21.01
N ASP A 150 2.95 7.38 20.77
CA ASP A 150 1.97 7.68 19.72
C ASP A 150 0.87 8.64 20.17
N GLY A 151 -0.20 8.15 20.73
CA GLY A 151 -1.35 8.92 21.19
C GLY A 151 -2.15 9.65 20.10
N ARG A 152 -1.85 9.37 18.81
CA ARG A 152 -2.51 9.96 17.66
C ARG A 152 -3.16 8.92 16.76
N ASP A 153 -2.45 7.81 16.49
CA ASP A 153 -2.95 6.66 15.75
C ASP A 153 -3.48 5.57 16.70
N THR A 154 -3.32 5.78 18.01
CA THR A 154 -3.81 4.96 19.11
C THR A 154 -4.38 5.83 20.21
N ASP A 155 -5.05 5.21 21.22
CA ASP A 155 -5.56 5.93 22.40
C ASP A 155 -4.45 6.75 23.08
N PRO A 156 -4.71 8.01 23.46
CA PRO A 156 -3.72 8.92 24.02
C PRO A 156 -3.02 8.45 25.30
N LYS A 157 -3.50 7.43 25.98
CA LYS A 157 -2.94 6.85 27.20
C LYS A 157 -2.63 5.36 27.10
N SER A 158 -2.55 4.82 25.88
CA SER A 158 -2.23 3.39 25.65
C SER A 158 -0.74 3.08 25.72
N GLY A 159 0.12 4.09 25.61
CA GLY A 159 1.56 3.94 25.48
C GLY A 159 2.25 3.26 26.66
N ALA A 160 1.80 3.46 27.88
CA ALA A 160 2.34 2.76 29.05
C ALA A 160 2.22 1.23 28.90
N GLY A 161 1.10 0.74 28.34
CA GLY A 161 0.90 -0.68 28.06
C GLY A 161 1.86 -1.19 26.98
N PHE A 162 2.06 -0.45 25.90
CA PHE A 162 3.01 -0.83 24.84
C PHE A 162 4.45 -0.87 25.36
N VAL A 163 4.85 0.11 26.17
CA VAL A 163 6.20 0.13 26.77
C VAL A 163 6.39 -1.01 27.77
N ALA A 164 5.34 -1.39 28.51
CA ALA A 164 5.38 -2.57 29.39
C ALA A 164 5.61 -3.88 28.59
N ASP A 165 4.99 -4.02 27.42
CA ASP A 165 5.22 -5.18 26.57
C ASP A 165 6.63 -5.17 25.95
N ILE A 166 7.12 -4.00 25.53
CA ILE A 166 8.51 -3.85 25.07
C ILE A 166 9.49 -4.21 26.19
N GLN A 167 9.24 -3.81 27.43
CA GLN A 167 10.10 -4.15 28.56
C GLN A 167 10.19 -5.67 28.78
N LYS A 168 9.07 -6.40 28.67
CA LYS A 168 9.08 -7.87 28.77
C LYS A 168 9.97 -8.51 27.69
N VAL A 169 9.89 -8.02 26.45
CA VAL A 169 10.71 -8.53 25.34
C VAL A 169 12.18 -8.17 25.57
N CYS A 170 12.48 -6.96 26.02
CA CYS A 170 13.83 -6.53 26.38
C CYS A 170 14.44 -7.43 27.47
N ASP A 171 13.71 -7.66 28.56
CA ASP A 171 14.15 -8.48 29.69
C ASP A 171 14.47 -9.94 29.26
N ALA A 172 13.66 -10.47 28.32
CA ALA A 172 13.87 -11.82 27.79
C ALA A 172 15.08 -11.93 26.82
N ASN A 173 15.57 -10.79 26.30
CA ASN A 173 16.56 -10.73 25.22
C ASN A 173 17.83 -9.92 25.55
N ASP A 174 18.11 -9.65 26.82
CA ASP A 174 19.28 -8.87 27.29
C ASP A 174 19.36 -7.47 26.64
N ALA A 175 18.20 -6.86 26.36
CA ALA A 175 18.07 -5.51 25.83
C ALA A 175 17.50 -4.54 26.86
N HIS A 176 17.56 -3.24 26.60
CA HIS A 176 17.15 -2.20 27.55
C HIS A 176 16.35 -1.09 26.87
N ILE A 177 15.29 -0.63 27.50
CA ILE A 177 14.65 0.64 27.10
C ILE A 177 15.53 1.77 27.60
N ALA A 178 16.08 2.56 26.69
CA ALA A 178 16.99 3.66 27.01
C ALA A 178 16.27 5.00 27.18
N SER A 179 15.21 5.24 26.45
CA SER A 179 14.51 6.52 26.49
C SER A 179 13.07 6.43 25.98
N VAL A 180 12.28 7.42 26.40
CA VAL A 180 10.89 7.61 25.95
C VAL A 180 10.67 9.08 25.64
N ILE A 181 9.97 9.38 24.52
CA ILE A 181 9.60 10.73 24.11
C ILE A 181 8.35 10.70 23.24
N GLY A 182 7.49 11.71 23.31
CA GLY A 182 6.32 11.84 22.44
C GLY A 182 6.68 12.10 20.98
N ARG A 183 5.86 11.57 20.07
CA ARG A 183 6.01 11.76 18.62
C ARG A 183 5.94 13.23 18.18
N PHE A 184 5.30 14.08 18.97
CA PHE A 184 5.27 15.53 18.73
C PHE A 184 6.66 16.12 18.56
N TYR A 185 7.66 15.58 19.27
CA TYR A 185 9.06 15.98 19.22
C TYR A 185 9.86 15.12 18.21
N ALA A 186 9.79 13.81 18.35
CA ALA A 186 10.65 12.88 17.62
C ALA A 186 10.23 12.63 16.17
N MET A 187 9.01 13.01 15.81
CA MET A 187 8.42 12.72 14.50
C MET A 187 7.80 13.98 13.85
N ASP A 188 8.48 15.12 14.00
CA ASP A 188 8.11 16.34 13.28
C ASP A 188 8.31 16.16 11.77
N ARG A 189 7.57 16.92 10.95
CA ARG A 189 7.70 16.97 9.49
C ARG A 189 7.54 18.38 8.92
N ASP A 190 7.50 19.38 9.81
CA ASP A 190 7.22 20.77 9.46
C ASP A 190 8.45 21.68 9.72
N LYS A 191 9.66 21.06 9.85
CA LYS A 191 10.93 21.73 10.13
C LYS A 191 10.91 22.56 11.42
N ARG A 192 10.19 22.05 12.41
CA ARG A 192 10.20 22.58 13.77
C ARG A 192 11.44 22.05 14.51
N TRP A 193 12.58 22.66 14.21
CA TRP A 193 13.86 22.21 14.75
C TRP A 193 13.92 22.30 16.28
N ASP A 194 13.16 23.22 16.89
CA ASP A 194 12.94 23.28 18.33
C ASP A 194 12.38 21.96 18.90
N ARG A 195 11.48 21.27 18.17
CA ARG A 195 10.95 19.97 18.58
C ARG A 195 11.94 18.84 18.33
N VAL A 196 12.54 18.83 17.14
CA VAL A 196 13.54 17.81 16.74
C VAL A 196 14.73 17.84 17.71
N LYS A 197 15.12 19.03 18.18
CA LYS A 197 16.19 19.22 19.16
C LYS A 197 15.93 18.48 20.48
N GLU A 198 14.70 18.47 20.98
CA GLU A 198 14.36 17.73 22.21
C GLU A 198 14.63 16.22 22.04
N ALA A 199 14.27 15.65 20.88
CA ALA A 199 14.56 14.26 20.57
C ALA A 199 16.05 14.01 20.35
N TYR A 200 16.72 14.90 19.63
CA TYR A 200 18.18 14.83 19.41
C TYR A 200 18.95 14.84 20.73
N ASP A 201 18.66 15.79 21.60
CA ASP A 201 19.34 15.92 22.92
C ASP A 201 19.08 14.68 23.81
N LEU A 202 17.89 14.13 23.77
CA LEU A 202 17.60 12.88 24.46
C LEU A 202 18.45 11.71 23.94
N LEU A 203 18.50 11.54 22.61
CA LEU A 203 19.17 10.41 21.98
C LEU A 203 20.71 10.50 22.08
N VAL A 204 21.26 11.69 21.89
CA VAL A 204 22.72 11.90 21.77
C VAL A 204 23.34 12.31 23.10
N GLU A 205 22.67 13.16 23.86
CA GLU A 205 23.21 13.69 25.12
C GLU A 205 22.61 13.04 26.37
N GLY A 206 21.51 12.29 26.22
CA GLY A 206 20.79 11.68 27.33
C GLY A 206 20.06 12.70 28.19
N LYS A 207 19.72 13.86 27.62
CA LYS A 207 18.96 14.90 28.32
C LYS A 207 17.48 14.52 28.42
N GLY A 208 16.98 14.50 29.62
CA GLY A 208 15.58 14.19 29.91
C GLY A 208 15.35 13.98 31.39
N VAL A 209 14.09 13.77 31.75
CA VAL A 209 13.71 13.37 33.10
C VAL A 209 14.34 12.01 33.39
N GLN A 210 15.09 11.93 34.52
CA GLN A 210 15.76 10.70 34.91
C GLN A 210 14.77 9.72 35.55
N ALA A 211 14.69 8.51 35.05
CA ALA A 211 13.90 7.44 35.61
C ALA A 211 14.58 6.09 35.46
N THR A 212 14.22 5.12 36.30
CA THR A 212 14.68 3.72 36.19
C THR A 212 13.56 2.78 35.72
N ASP A 213 12.33 3.22 35.85
CA ASP A 213 11.12 2.49 35.42
C ASP A 213 10.36 3.37 34.43
N MET A 214 10.46 3.01 33.16
CA MET A 214 9.88 3.80 32.07
C MET A 214 8.36 3.81 32.08
N VAL A 215 7.72 2.70 32.49
CA VAL A 215 6.26 2.60 32.58
C VAL A 215 5.74 3.56 33.64
N LYS A 216 6.32 3.53 34.83
CA LYS A 216 5.94 4.46 35.91
C LYS A 216 6.19 5.92 35.57
N ALA A 217 7.25 6.21 34.82
CA ALA A 217 7.53 7.58 34.37
C ALA A 217 6.47 8.07 33.38
N ILE A 218 5.99 7.20 32.48
CA ILE A 218 4.87 7.52 31.56
C ILE A 218 3.57 7.74 32.37
N GLU A 219 3.25 6.87 33.32
CA GLU A 219 2.08 7.01 34.16
C GLU A 219 2.11 8.31 34.99
N ALA A 220 3.28 8.71 35.48
CA ALA A 220 3.47 10.00 36.12
C ALA A 220 3.17 11.18 35.21
N SER A 221 3.58 11.09 33.92
CA SER A 221 3.24 12.09 32.91
C SER A 221 1.73 12.19 32.70
N TYR A 222 1.02 11.05 32.66
CA TYR A 222 -0.44 11.03 32.54
C TYR A 222 -1.12 11.69 33.74
N ALA A 223 -0.57 11.51 34.97
CA ALA A 223 -1.08 12.14 36.16
C ALA A 223 -0.95 13.67 36.14
N GLU A 224 0.04 14.19 35.40
CA GLU A 224 0.24 15.61 35.12
C GLU A 224 -0.59 16.13 33.94
N GLY A 225 -1.41 15.28 33.32
CA GLY A 225 -2.25 15.62 32.16
C GLY A 225 -1.52 15.59 30.80
N VAL A 226 -0.29 15.10 30.75
CA VAL A 226 0.50 14.97 29.51
C VAL A 226 0.33 13.56 28.99
N THR A 227 -0.27 13.44 27.79
CA THR A 227 -0.55 12.16 27.11
C THR A 227 0.56 11.77 26.14
N ASP A 228 0.49 10.58 25.58
CA ASP A 228 1.54 9.93 24.79
C ASP A 228 2.19 10.86 23.76
N GLU A 229 1.41 11.52 22.91
CA GLU A 229 1.93 12.37 21.82
C GLU A 229 2.88 13.46 22.32
N PHE A 230 2.64 13.98 23.55
CA PHE A 230 3.32 15.14 24.10
C PHE A 230 4.26 14.82 25.27
N ILE A 231 4.54 13.53 25.52
CA ILE A 231 5.46 13.12 26.59
C ILE A 231 6.83 13.78 26.37
N LYS A 232 7.28 14.49 27.41
CA LYS A 232 8.60 15.12 27.45
C LYS A 232 9.71 14.07 27.47
N PRO A 233 10.95 14.42 27.06
CA PRO A 233 12.07 13.50 27.10
C PRO A 233 12.25 12.83 28.46
N ILE A 234 12.29 11.49 28.49
CA ILE A 234 12.58 10.67 29.67
C ILE A 234 13.75 9.77 29.34
N THR A 235 14.80 9.75 30.14
CA THR A 235 15.96 8.89 29.96
C THR A 235 16.06 7.86 31.08
N ASN A 236 16.47 6.65 30.74
CA ASN A 236 16.73 5.59 31.70
C ASN A 236 18.11 5.78 32.33
N SER A 237 18.12 6.20 33.60
CA SER A 237 19.36 6.47 34.34
C SER A 237 20.14 5.22 34.75
N SER A 238 19.58 4.02 34.59
CA SER A 238 20.26 2.76 34.89
C SER A 238 21.15 2.23 33.78
N VAL A 239 21.08 2.83 32.57
CA VAL A 239 21.85 2.39 31.40
C VAL A 239 22.49 3.57 30.66
N ASN A 240 23.56 3.32 29.91
CA ASN A 240 24.16 4.32 28.99
C ASN A 240 23.65 4.12 27.58
N GLY A 241 22.41 4.51 27.31
CA GLY A 241 21.76 4.34 26.02
C GLY A 241 21.94 5.51 25.05
N LYS A 242 22.95 6.40 25.24
CA LYS A 242 23.24 7.47 24.29
C LYS A 242 23.80 6.93 22.99
N ILE A 243 23.39 7.55 21.88
CA ILE A 243 23.96 7.26 20.57
C ILE A 243 25.32 7.96 20.46
N GLU A 244 26.36 7.20 20.20
CA GLU A 244 27.73 7.67 20.12
C GLU A 244 28.38 7.35 18.76
N GLU A 245 29.55 7.92 18.51
CA GLU A 245 30.33 7.71 17.29
C GLU A 245 30.55 6.22 17.00
N GLY A 246 30.25 5.80 15.79
CA GLY A 246 30.41 4.43 15.33
C GLY A 246 29.35 3.45 15.81
N ASP A 247 28.34 3.89 16.55
CA ASP A 247 27.23 3.01 16.94
C ASP A 247 26.34 2.63 15.74
N VAL A 248 25.49 1.61 15.94
CA VAL A 248 24.51 1.17 14.97
C VAL A 248 23.14 1.69 15.37
N VAL A 249 22.41 2.30 14.44
CA VAL A 249 21.02 2.75 14.63
C VAL A 249 20.14 2.10 13.59
N ILE A 250 19.05 1.49 14.03
CA ILE A 250 17.94 1.06 13.16
C ILE A 250 16.70 1.88 13.50
N PHE A 251 16.22 2.68 12.54
CA PHE A 251 14.98 3.42 12.66
C PHE A 251 13.83 2.54 12.14
N ILE A 252 12.96 2.06 13.02
CA ILE A 252 11.95 1.02 12.73
C ILE A 252 10.73 1.51 11.93
N ASN A 253 10.59 2.81 11.70
CA ASN A 253 9.49 3.35 10.93
C ASN A 253 9.61 2.93 9.46
N PHE A 254 8.55 2.31 8.90
CA PHE A 254 8.46 1.99 7.48
C PHE A 254 7.80 3.11 6.66
N ARG A 255 7.13 4.07 7.28
CA ARG A 255 6.63 5.29 6.63
C ARG A 255 7.62 6.43 6.81
N ASN A 256 7.96 7.09 5.72
CA ASN A 256 9.11 8.00 5.63
C ASN A 256 8.84 9.45 6.06
N ASP A 257 7.61 9.96 5.92
CA ASP A 257 7.28 11.39 6.02
C ASP A 257 7.70 12.05 7.34
N ARG A 258 7.66 11.31 8.46
CA ARG A 258 8.00 11.79 9.79
C ARG A 258 9.34 11.28 10.34
N ALA A 259 10.04 10.46 9.57
CA ALA A 259 11.35 9.96 9.96
C ALA A 259 12.52 10.78 9.37
N LYS A 260 12.26 11.61 8.36
CA LYS A 260 13.27 12.33 7.59
C LYS A 260 14.08 13.32 8.42
N GLU A 261 13.43 14.14 9.23
CA GLU A 261 14.09 15.25 9.93
C GLU A 261 15.08 14.77 10.98
N LEU A 262 14.65 13.83 11.83
CA LEU A 262 15.54 13.25 12.83
C LEU A 262 16.70 12.47 12.18
N THR A 263 16.43 11.71 11.10
CA THR A 263 17.49 11.05 10.33
C THR A 263 18.46 12.07 9.75
N SER A 264 17.97 13.20 9.23
CA SER A 264 18.79 14.24 8.62
C SER A 264 19.78 14.85 9.61
N VAL A 265 19.34 15.22 10.82
CA VAL A 265 20.22 15.83 11.83
C VAL A 265 21.21 14.84 12.46
N LEU A 266 20.90 13.54 12.42
CA LEU A 266 21.83 12.51 12.87
C LEU A 266 22.89 12.14 11.83
N THR A 267 22.57 12.28 10.52
CA THR A 267 23.38 11.68 9.44
C THR A 267 23.73 12.58 8.26
N GLN A 268 22.94 13.63 7.96
CA GLN A 268 23.05 14.37 6.70
C GLN A 268 23.56 15.81 6.84
N GLN A 269 23.07 16.55 7.83
CA GLN A 269 23.36 17.97 7.95
C GLN A 269 23.51 18.42 9.38
N ASP A 270 24.55 19.20 9.62
CA ASP A 270 24.73 19.92 10.86
C ASP A 270 23.80 21.13 10.93
N LEU A 271 23.20 21.36 12.09
CA LEU A 271 22.45 22.56 12.43
C LEU A 271 23.08 23.21 13.68
N PRO A 272 24.26 23.85 13.54
CA PRO A 272 25.04 24.34 14.69
C PRO A 272 24.32 25.45 15.45
N GLU A 273 23.47 26.25 14.78
CA GLU A 273 22.65 27.29 15.42
C GLU A 273 21.62 26.68 16.38
N GLU A 274 21.17 25.47 16.10
CA GLU A 274 20.25 24.68 16.94
C GLU A 274 21.03 23.72 17.87
N GLY A 275 22.37 23.69 17.80
CA GLY A 275 23.21 22.80 18.60
C GLY A 275 23.06 21.33 18.23
N MET A 276 22.78 21.00 16.97
CA MET A 276 22.71 19.64 16.45
C MET A 276 23.81 19.39 15.43
N HIS A 277 24.50 18.26 15.57
CA HIS A 277 25.59 17.84 14.69
C HIS A 277 25.40 16.39 14.27
N THR A 278 25.78 16.07 13.05
CA THR A 278 25.80 14.69 12.57
C THR A 278 26.79 13.86 13.38
N ILE A 279 26.43 12.60 13.61
CA ILE A 279 27.27 11.69 14.39
C ILE A 279 28.23 10.98 13.46
N LYS A 280 29.53 11.12 13.75
CA LYS A 280 30.60 10.56 12.95
C LYS A 280 30.54 9.03 12.93
N ASP A 281 30.78 8.44 11.77
CA ASP A 281 30.87 6.99 11.53
C ASP A 281 29.64 6.20 12.01
N LEU A 282 28.47 6.86 12.19
CA LEU A 282 27.23 6.20 12.58
C LEU A 282 26.79 5.21 11.49
N GLN A 283 26.57 3.98 11.88
CA GLN A 283 26.01 2.95 11.00
C GLN A 283 24.47 3.04 11.04
N PHE A 284 23.90 3.83 10.16
CA PHE A 284 22.47 4.13 10.17
C PHE A 284 21.71 3.27 9.18
N TYR A 285 20.65 2.64 9.65
CA TYR A 285 19.73 1.80 8.88
C TYR A 285 18.30 2.33 9.01
N SER A 286 17.65 2.58 7.88
CA SER A 286 16.22 2.85 7.83
C SER A 286 15.44 1.61 7.42
N MET A 287 14.22 1.45 7.93
CA MET A 287 13.38 0.32 7.55
C MET A 287 13.06 0.34 6.05
N THR A 288 12.71 1.51 5.53
CA THR A 288 12.41 1.78 4.11
C THR A 288 13.16 3.02 3.65
N PRO A 289 13.21 3.33 2.33
CA PRO A 289 13.85 4.56 1.86
C PRO A 289 13.13 5.81 2.40
N TYR A 290 13.84 6.65 3.16
CA TYR A 290 13.27 7.89 3.68
C TYR A 290 13.42 9.06 2.71
N ASP A 291 14.57 9.19 2.08
CA ASP A 291 14.83 10.19 1.05
C ASP A 291 15.87 9.68 0.05
N ALA A 292 15.62 9.88 -1.24
CA ALA A 292 16.51 9.41 -2.30
C ALA A 292 17.88 10.13 -2.30
N ASN A 293 17.97 11.29 -1.64
CA ASN A 293 19.20 12.08 -1.56
C ASN A 293 20.05 11.77 -0.32
N PHE A 294 19.54 10.97 0.62
CA PHE A 294 20.31 10.61 1.82
C PHE A 294 21.51 9.76 1.47
N LYS A 295 22.65 10.12 2.07
CA LYS A 295 23.93 9.42 1.91
C LYS A 295 24.24 8.65 3.19
N ASN A 296 24.92 7.50 3.05
CA ASN A 296 25.34 6.68 4.18
C ASN A 296 24.19 6.25 5.11
N VAL A 297 22.99 6.09 4.53
CA VAL A 297 21.82 5.47 5.15
C VAL A 297 21.57 4.17 4.42
N ASN A 298 21.74 3.06 5.11
CA ASN A 298 21.41 1.74 4.58
C ASN A 298 19.91 1.50 4.69
N VAL A 299 19.32 0.78 3.74
CA VAL A 299 17.87 0.57 3.68
C VAL A 299 17.59 -0.92 3.80
N LEU A 300 16.93 -1.34 4.89
CA LEU A 300 16.64 -2.75 5.16
C LEU A 300 15.67 -3.36 4.13
N PHE A 301 14.65 -2.61 3.76
CA PHE A 301 13.65 -3.02 2.77
C PHE A 301 13.56 -1.95 1.67
N PRO A 302 14.42 -2.03 0.65
CA PRO A 302 14.42 -1.08 -0.45
C PRO A 302 13.13 -1.19 -1.26
N LYS A 303 12.77 -0.10 -1.92
CA LYS A 303 11.63 -0.08 -2.83
C LYS A 303 11.99 -0.90 -4.07
N GLU A 304 11.26 -1.96 -4.31
CA GLU A 304 11.44 -2.78 -5.52
C GLU A 304 10.73 -2.11 -6.70
N ASN A 305 11.40 -2.05 -7.84
CA ASN A 305 10.73 -1.72 -9.08
C ASN A 305 9.86 -2.90 -9.49
N VAL A 306 8.61 -2.61 -9.81
CA VAL A 306 7.69 -3.62 -10.34
C VAL A 306 8.00 -3.83 -11.82
N MET A 307 8.91 -4.77 -12.11
CA MET A 307 9.33 -5.12 -13.47
C MET A 307 8.39 -6.14 -14.08
N ASP A 308 8.47 -6.29 -15.42
CA ASP A 308 7.68 -7.24 -16.19
C ASP A 308 6.16 -7.13 -15.94
N THR A 309 5.67 -5.89 -15.77
CA THR A 309 4.24 -5.63 -15.81
C THR A 309 3.67 -6.02 -17.18
N LEU A 310 2.37 -6.24 -17.27
CA LEU A 310 1.74 -6.61 -18.54
C LEU A 310 2.07 -5.60 -19.64
N GLY A 311 2.01 -4.29 -19.37
CA GLY A 311 2.37 -3.25 -20.31
C GLY A 311 3.82 -3.32 -20.77
N GLU A 312 4.76 -3.51 -19.82
CA GLU A 312 6.19 -3.67 -20.14
C GLU A 312 6.44 -4.92 -20.97
N TYR A 313 5.86 -6.04 -20.56
CA TYR A 313 6.08 -7.32 -21.24
C TYR A 313 5.51 -7.34 -22.65
N LEU A 314 4.31 -6.81 -22.86
CA LEU A 314 3.72 -6.66 -24.19
C LEU A 314 4.58 -5.77 -25.10
N SER A 315 5.12 -4.68 -24.56
CA SER A 315 6.07 -3.81 -25.31
C SER A 315 7.33 -4.56 -25.72
N LYS A 316 7.94 -5.34 -24.80
CA LYS A 316 9.11 -6.19 -25.12
C LYS A 316 8.84 -7.20 -26.25
N LEU A 317 7.59 -7.64 -26.38
CA LEU A 317 7.15 -8.54 -27.44
C LEU A 317 6.68 -7.80 -28.73
N GLY A 318 6.84 -6.48 -28.79
CA GLY A 318 6.44 -5.67 -29.94
C GLY A 318 4.92 -5.59 -30.15
N LYS A 319 4.12 -5.81 -29.10
CA LYS A 319 2.66 -5.72 -29.13
C LYS A 319 2.19 -4.28 -29.00
N LYS A 320 1.15 -3.93 -29.75
CA LYS A 320 0.49 -2.62 -29.61
C LYS A 320 -0.58 -2.67 -28.54
N GLN A 321 -0.61 -1.67 -27.68
CA GLN A 321 -1.56 -1.60 -26.58
C GLN A 321 -2.16 -0.20 -26.42
N LEU A 322 -3.40 -0.15 -25.95
CA LEU A 322 -4.12 1.08 -25.66
C LEU A 322 -4.58 1.10 -24.20
N HIS A 323 -4.28 2.18 -23.50
CA HIS A 323 -4.76 2.43 -22.14
C HIS A 323 -5.69 3.65 -22.16
N THR A 324 -6.91 3.50 -21.65
CA THR A 324 -7.91 4.58 -21.67
C THR A 324 -8.74 4.65 -20.39
N ALA A 325 -9.00 5.86 -19.97
CA ALA A 325 -9.91 6.19 -18.87
C ALA A 325 -10.26 7.69 -18.92
N GLU A 326 -11.21 8.10 -18.10
CA GLU A 326 -11.39 9.51 -17.78
C GLU A 326 -10.41 9.99 -16.71
N THR A 327 -10.27 11.31 -16.52
CA THR A 327 -9.22 11.97 -15.69
C THR A 327 -9.03 11.31 -14.32
N GLU A 328 -10.12 11.00 -13.60
CA GLU A 328 -10.07 10.45 -12.24
C GLU A 328 -9.38 9.09 -12.15
N LYS A 329 -9.41 8.33 -13.24
CA LYS A 329 -8.84 6.97 -13.28
C LYS A 329 -7.73 6.80 -14.32
N TYR A 330 -7.29 7.89 -14.94
CA TYR A 330 -6.22 7.83 -15.95
C TYR A 330 -4.89 7.33 -15.38
N ALA A 331 -4.48 7.84 -14.21
CA ALA A 331 -3.28 7.39 -13.53
C ALA A 331 -3.33 5.90 -13.15
N HIS A 332 -4.53 5.37 -12.88
CA HIS A 332 -4.70 3.97 -12.50
C HIS A 332 -4.42 3.02 -13.66
N VAL A 333 -4.93 3.29 -14.85
CA VAL A 333 -4.67 2.47 -16.05
C VAL A 333 -3.30 2.76 -16.71
N THR A 334 -2.56 3.77 -16.25
CA THR A 334 -1.24 4.14 -16.78
C THR A 334 -0.15 3.92 -15.72
N PHE A 335 0.07 4.87 -14.83
CA PHE A 335 1.13 4.85 -13.82
C PHE A 335 1.08 3.59 -12.93
N PHE A 336 -0.06 3.32 -12.28
CA PHE A 336 -0.18 2.18 -11.37
C PHE A 336 -0.17 0.85 -12.10
N PHE A 337 -0.91 0.73 -13.21
CA PHE A 337 -0.94 -0.47 -14.04
C PHE A 337 0.45 -0.81 -14.60
N ASN A 338 1.26 0.19 -14.90
CA ASN A 338 2.64 0.05 -15.38
C ASN A 338 3.69 -0.02 -14.26
N GLY A 339 3.29 -0.38 -13.03
CA GLY A 339 4.22 -0.62 -11.94
C GLY A 339 4.90 0.63 -11.36
N GLY A 340 4.28 1.81 -11.51
CA GLY A 340 4.83 3.10 -11.06
C GLY A 340 5.62 3.83 -12.13
N ARG A 341 5.47 3.45 -13.39
CA ARG A 341 6.11 4.11 -14.54
C ARG A 341 5.19 5.17 -15.17
N GLU A 342 5.65 6.41 -15.21
CA GLU A 342 4.90 7.53 -15.80
C GLU A 342 4.93 7.50 -17.34
N GLN A 343 6.10 7.23 -17.92
CA GLN A 343 6.29 7.28 -19.36
C GLN A 343 5.66 6.05 -20.04
N PRO A 344 4.93 6.22 -21.15
CA PRO A 344 4.44 5.10 -21.95
C PRO A 344 5.56 4.15 -22.36
N TYR A 345 5.23 2.88 -22.52
CA TYR A 345 6.11 1.92 -23.17
C TYR A 345 6.06 2.07 -24.69
N GLU A 346 7.04 1.54 -25.39
CA GLU A 346 6.99 1.48 -26.86
C GLU A 346 5.78 0.65 -27.31
N GLY A 347 4.98 1.19 -28.23
CA GLY A 347 3.72 0.56 -28.68
C GLY A 347 2.52 0.78 -27.74
N GLU A 348 2.66 1.59 -26.70
CA GLU A 348 1.58 1.99 -25.81
C GLU A 348 1.02 3.35 -26.20
N ASP A 349 -0.23 3.37 -26.63
CA ASP A 349 -1.02 4.57 -26.85
C ASP A 349 -1.94 4.83 -25.65
N ARG A 350 -2.28 6.08 -25.41
CA ARG A 350 -3.12 6.51 -24.28
C ARG A 350 -4.23 7.44 -24.76
N ILE A 351 -5.45 7.18 -24.32
CA ILE A 351 -6.60 8.08 -24.52
C ILE A 351 -7.08 8.57 -23.16
N LEU A 352 -6.93 9.86 -22.93
CA LEU A 352 -7.49 10.55 -21.77
C LEU A 352 -8.79 11.26 -22.16
N VAL A 353 -9.86 11.02 -21.43
CA VAL A 353 -11.12 11.73 -21.51
C VAL A 353 -11.26 12.63 -20.28
N PRO A 354 -11.49 13.94 -20.42
CA PRO A 354 -11.69 14.81 -19.27
C PRO A 354 -12.93 14.39 -18.45
N SER A 355 -12.78 14.27 -17.14
CA SER A 355 -13.92 14.10 -16.24
C SER A 355 -14.77 15.38 -16.15
N PRO A 356 -16.07 15.31 -15.84
CA PRO A 356 -16.93 16.47 -15.74
C PRO A 356 -16.45 17.44 -14.65
N LYS A 357 -16.55 18.73 -14.92
CA LYS A 357 -16.19 19.79 -13.97
C LYS A 357 -17.35 20.11 -13.04
N VAL A 358 -17.73 19.17 -12.18
CA VAL A 358 -18.77 19.32 -11.15
C VAL A 358 -18.16 19.26 -9.75
N ALA A 359 -18.85 19.80 -8.76
CA ALA A 359 -18.34 19.80 -7.38
C ALA A 359 -18.27 18.39 -6.79
N THR A 360 -19.29 17.59 -7.06
CA THR A 360 -19.37 16.16 -6.68
C THR A 360 -20.06 15.38 -7.79
N TYR A 361 -19.70 14.10 -7.97
CA TYR A 361 -20.16 13.33 -9.12
C TYR A 361 -21.61 12.82 -9.02
N ASP A 362 -22.29 12.99 -7.88
CA ASP A 362 -23.74 12.81 -7.79
C ASP A 362 -24.55 13.81 -8.64
N LEU A 363 -23.92 14.94 -8.98
CA LEU A 363 -24.51 15.95 -9.87
C LEU A 363 -24.46 15.54 -11.36
N GLN A 364 -23.55 14.64 -11.72
CA GLN A 364 -23.42 14.07 -13.07
C GLN A 364 -22.93 12.61 -12.96
N PRO A 365 -23.83 11.67 -12.59
CA PRO A 365 -23.44 10.29 -12.29
C PRO A 365 -22.90 9.48 -13.47
N GLU A 366 -23.30 9.81 -14.69
CA GLU A 366 -22.75 9.23 -15.92
C GLU A 366 -21.29 9.59 -16.15
N MET A 367 -20.82 10.66 -15.48
CA MET A 367 -19.46 11.19 -15.62
C MET A 367 -19.09 11.34 -17.11
N SER A 368 -17.96 10.81 -17.54
CA SER A 368 -17.55 10.79 -18.94
C SER A 368 -17.63 9.41 -19.58
N ALA A 369 -18.38 8.46 -18.98
CA ALA A 369 -18.42 7.06 -19.41
C ALA A 369 -18.80 6.91 -20.89
N PHE A 370 -19.81 7.66 -21.38
CA PHE A 370 -20.23 7.57 -22.77
C PHE A 370 -19.17 8.08 -23.74
N GLU A 371 -18.43 9.14 -23.42
CA GLU A 371 -17.33 9.63 -24.25
C GLU A 371 -16.14 8.64 -24.25
N VAL A 372 -15.81 8.06 -23.07
CA VAL A 372 -14.82 6.98 -22.97
C VAL A 372 -15.22 5.81 -23.88
N LYS A 373 -16.48 5.37 -23.80
CA LYS A 373 -17.03 4.32 -24.62
C LYS A 373 -16.92 4.63 -26.12
N ASP A 374 -17.30 5.85 -26.54
CA ASP A 374 -17.26 6.24 -27.97
C ASP A 374 -15.83 6.21 -28.53
N LYS A 375 -14.87 6.77 -27.81
CA LYS A 375 -13.45 6.74 -28.20
C LYS A 375 -12.88 5.32 -28.21
N LEU A 376 -13.26 4.52 -27.22
CA LEU A 376 -12.84 3.12 -27.12
C LEU A 376 -13.38 2.28 -28.29
N VAL A 377 -14.67 2.38 -28.59
CA VAL A 377 -15.29 1.69 -29.75
C VAL A 377 -14.61 2.13 -31.05
N GLY A 378 -14.32 3.43 -31.19
CA GLY A 378 -13.54 3.92 -32.34
C GLY A 378 -12.18 3.24 -32.46
N ALA A 379 -11.45 3.13 -31.36
CA ALA A 379 -10.14 2.48 -31.32
C ALA A 379 -10.23 0.96 -31.59
N ILE A 380 -11.21 0.27 -31.02
CA ILE A 380 -11.45 -1.16 -31.30
C ILE A 380 -11.69 -1.38 -32.79
N ASN A 381 -12.45 -0.53 -33.44
CA ASN A 381 -12.76 -0.65 -34.88
C ASN A 381 -11.57 -0.41 -35.80
N THR A 382 -10.49 0.22 -35.33
CA THR A 382 -9.24 0.31 -36.12
C THR A 382 -8.52 -1.02 -36.24
N GLN A 383 -8.76 -1.94 -35.30
CA GLN A 383 -8.07 -3.24 -35.19
C GLN A 383 -6.53 -3.13 -35.01
N GLU A 384 -6.02 -1.96 -34.66
CA GLU A 384 -4.58 -1.70 -34.53
C GLU A 384 -3.94 -2.32 -33.28
N TYR A 385 -4.72 -2.48 -32.20
CA TYR A 385 -4.21 -2.89 -30.91
C TYR A 385 -4.34 -4.40 -30.69
N ASP A 386 -3.30 -5.01 -30.11
CA ASP A 386 -3.32 -6.39 -29.63
C ASP A 386 -3.97 -6.51 -28.24
N PHE A 387 -3.77 -5.48 -27.41
CA PHE A 387 -4.31 -5.39 -26.06
C PHE A 387 -4.91 -4.00 -25.81
N ILE A 388 -6.04 -3.97 -25.13
CA ILE A 388 -6.69 -2.72 -24.68
C ILE A 388 -7.09 -2.86 -23.23
N VAL A 389 -6.83 -1.84 -22.42
CA VAL A 389 -7.36 -1.70 -21.07
C VAL A 389 -8.17 -0.41 -20.95
N VAL A 390 -9.36 -0.54 -20.34
CA VAL A 390 -10.25 0.59 -20.03
C VAL A 390 -10.71 0.53 -18.59
N ASN A 391 -10.83 1.70 -17.95
CA ASN A 391 -11.47 1.87 -16.66
C ASN A 391 -12.70 2.78 -16.79
N PHE A 392 -13.85 2.31 -16.26
CA PHE A 392 -15.05 3.10 -16.05
C PHE A 392 -15.13 3.52 -14.59
N ALA A 393 -14.98 4.81 -14.31
CA ALA A 393 -14.80 5.38 -12.97
C ALA A 393 -16.07 5.42 -12.09
N ASN A 394 -17.23 5.24 -12.69
CA ASN A 394 -18.52 5.64 -12.14
C ASN A 394 -18.88 4.97 -10.81
N GLY A 395 -18.69 3.66 -10.69
CA GLY A 395 -19.06 2.90 -9.48
C GLY A 395 -18.34 3.39 -8.23
N ASP A 396 -17.06 3.71 -8.37
CA ASP A 396 -16.23 4.21 -7.29
C ASP A 396 -16.46 5.71 -7.03
N MET A 397 -16.30 6.55 -8.04
CA MET A 397 -16.36 8.00 -7.88
C MET A 397 -17.73 8.50 -7.42
N VAL A 398 -18.81 7.95 -7.96
CA VAL A 398 -20.17 8.27 -7.51
C VAL A 398 -20.48 7.56 -6.19
N GLY A 399 -19.93 6.34 -5.98
CA GLY A 399 -20.01 5.61 -4.71
C GLY A 399 -19.53 6.42 -3.52
N HIS A 400 -18.42 7.13 -3.67
CA HIS A 400 -17.87 8.01 -2.63
C HIS A 400 -18.79 9.16 -2.21
N THR A 401 -19.80 9.50 -2.99
CA THR A 401 -20.79 10.53 -2.61
C THR A 401 -21.82 10.02 -1.61
N GLY A 402 -22.03 8.71 -1.52
CA GLY A 402 -23.06 8.10 -0.68
C GLY A 402 -24.50 8.40 -1.12
N VAL A 403 -24.70 8.99 -2.30
CA VAL A 403 -26.02 9.36 -2.83
C VAL A 403 -26.60 8.19 -3.64
N TYR A 404 -27.40 7.37 -3.00
CA TYR A 404 -27.91 6.10 -3.54
C TYR A 404 -28.46 6.21 -4.98
N ASN A 405 -29.37 7.18 -5.22
CA ASN A 405 -29.98 7.35 -6.55
C ASN A 405 -28.98 7.78 -7.63
N ALA A 406 -27.94 8.50 -7.25
CA ALA A 406 -26.86 8.87 -8.17
C ALA A 406 -26.00 7.63 -8.49
N ILE A 407 -25.68 6.81 -7.50
CA ILE A 407 -24.95 5.55 -7.70
C ILE A 407 -25.75 4.63 -8.63
N ALA A 408 -27.07 4.52 -8.46
CA ALA A 408 -27.91 3.72 -9.36
C ALA A 408 -27.87 4.20 -10.82
N LYS A 409 -27.86 5.52 -11.04
CA LYS A 409 -27.69 6.09 -12.40
C LYS A 409 -26.29 5.80 -12.96
N ALA A 410 -25.27 5.88 -12.14
CA ALA A 410 -23.89 5.55 -12.51
C ALA A 410 -23.78 4.07 -12.95
N VAL A 411 -24.32 3.17 -12.16
CA VAL A 411 -24.37 1.73 -12.45
C VAL A 411 -25.10 1.44 -13.77
N TRP A 412 -26.25 2.08 -13.98
CA TRP A 412 -26.99 1.94 -15.24
C TRP A 412 -26.18 2.46 -16.43
N ALA A 413 -25.53 3.62 -16.33
CA ALA A 413 -24.74 4.19 -17.41
C ALA A 413 -23.57 3.28 -17.81
N VAL A 414 -22.93 2.64 -16.83
CA VAL A 414 -21.85 1.68 -17.07
C VAL A 414 -22.37 0.45 -17.82
N ASP A 415 -23.52 -0.10 -17.44
CA ASP A 415 -24.12 -1.25 -18.15
C ASP A 415 -24.37 -0.94 -19.65
N GLN A 416 -24.86 0.26 -19.97
CA GLN A 416 -25.03 0.71 -21.34
C GLN A 416 -23.70 0.78 -22.10
N CYS A 417 -22.66 1.31 -21.48
CA CYS A 417 -21.32 1.39 -22.07
C CYS A 417 -20.72 0.00 -22.30
N VAL A 418 -20.82 -0.89 -21.31
CA VAL A 418 -20.35 -2.29 -21.41
C VAL A 418 -20.95 -2.98 -22.62
N LYS A 419 -22.24 -2.81 -22.87
CA LYS A 419 -22.95 -3.41 -24.02
C LYS A 419 -22.26 -3.03 -25.32
N GLU A 420 -22.13 -1.74 -25.61
CA GLU A 420 -21.59 -1.28 -26.89
C GLU A 420 -20.13 -1.67 -27.07
N VAL A 421 -19.33 -1.61 -25.99
CA VAL A 421 -17.91 -2.00 -26.02
C VAL A 421 -17.76 -3.50 -26.29
N VAL A 422 -18.51 -4.35 -25.60
CA VAL A 422 -18.42 -5.81 -25.79
C VAL A 422 -18.91 -6.21 -27.20
N GLU A 423 -19.97 -5.59 -27.71
CA GLU A 423 -20.44 -5.83 -29.08
C GLU A 423 -19.38 -5.43 -30.12
N ALA A 424 -18.74 -4.29 -29.96
CA ALA A 424 -17.64 -3.86 -30.81
C ALA A 424 -16.41 -4.79 -30.71
N ALA A 425 -16.05 -5.21 -29.51
CA ALA A 425 -14.96 -6.15 -29.26
C ALA A 425 -15.19 -7.49 -29.95
N LYS A 426 -16.39 -8.08 -29.81
CA LYS A 426 -16.78 -9.31 -30.51
C LYS A 426 -16.70 -9.18 -32.04
N ALA A 427 -17.16 -8.06 -32.58
CA ALA A 427 -17.15 -7.81 -34.01
C ALA A 427 -15.73 -7.64 -34.60
N ASN A 428 -14.74 -7.39 -33.74
CA ASN A 428 -13.33 -7.15 -34.13
C ASN A 428 -12.37 -8.22 -33.58
N ASP A 429 -12.87 -9.40 -33.23
CA ASP A 429 -12.11 -10.58 -32.77
C ASP A 429 -11.31 -10.35 -31.47
N TYR A 430 -11.79 -9.47 -30.57
CA TYR A 430 -11.29 -9.37 -29.22
C TYR A 430 -12.01 -10.32 -28.27
N GLU A 431 -11.27 -11.03 -27.45
CA GLU A 431 -11.81 -11.66 -26.26
C GLU A 431 -11.75 -10.68 -25.09
N THR A 432 -12.81 -10.65 -24.27
CA THR A 432 -12.97 -9.61 -23.24
C THR A 432 -12.98 -10.21 -21.84
N ILE A 433 -12.18 -9.67 -20.95
CA ILE A 433 -12.29 -9.89 -19.50
C ILE A 433 -12.90 -8.63 -18.88
N ILE A 434 -13.95 -8.80 -18.10
CA ILE A 434 -14.59 -7.73 -17.32
C ILE A 434 -14.37 -8.03 -15.84
N ILE A 435 -13.77 -7.06 -15.14
CA ILE A 435 -13.47 -7.14 -13.69
C ILE A 435 -13.84 -5.83 -13.00
N ALA A 436 -13.63 -5.80 -11.69
CA ALA A 436 -13.42 -4.57 -10.94
C ALA A 436 -12.08 -4.65 -10.18
N ASP A 437 -11.64 -3.55 -9.63
CA ASP A 437 -10.40 -3.43 -8.86
C ASP A 437 -10.65 -3.48 -7.34
N HIS A 438 -11.84 -3.13 -6.89
CA HIS A 438 -12.38 -3.24 -5.53
C HIS A 438 -13.89 -3.01 -5.55
N GLY A 439 -14.57 -3.20 -4.43
CA GLY A 439 -15.99 -2.84 -4.26
C GLY A 439 -16.17 -1.45 -3.66
N ASN A 440 -17.30 -0.82 -3.98
CA ASN A 440 -17.81 0.42 -3.42
C ASN A 440 -19.34 0.54 -3.62
N ALA A 441 -19.82 0.57 -4.87
CA ALA A 441 -21.24 0.70 -5.21
C ALA A 441 -22.10 -0.48 -4.74
N ASP A 442 -21.51 -1.60 -4.39
CA ASP A 442 -22.13 -2.78 -3.81
C ASP A 442 -22.49 -2.63 -2.32
N ASN A 443 -22.08 -1.52 -1.68
CA ASN A 443 -22.32 -1.29 -0.25
C ASN A 443 -22.46 0.22 0.07
N ALA A 444 -23.52 0.85 -0.41
CA ALA A 444 -23.76 2.29 -0.25
C ALA A 444 -24.50 2.69 1.05
N ILE A 445 -24.92 1.75 1.87
CA ILE A 445 -25.65 2.00 3.12
C ILE A 445 -25.03 1.18 4.25
N ASN A 446 -24.69 1.84 5.35
CA ASN A 446 -24.23 1.21 6.59
C ASN A 446 -25.35 0.47 7.31
N GLU A 447 -25.02 -0.39 8.28
CA GLU A 447 -25.99 -1.14 9.07
C GLU A 447 -26.97 -0.25 9.86
N ASP A 448 -26.54 0.94 10.25
CA ASP A 448 -27.35 1.95 10.93
C ASP A 448 -28.26 2.76 9.98
N GLY A 449 -28.21 2.47 8.67
CA GLY A 449 -28.98 3.16 7.63
C GLY A 449 -28.34 4.47 7.12
N SER A 450 -27.21 4.88 7.64
CA SER A 450 -26.47 6.04 7.12
C SER A 450 -25.79 5.73 5.78
N PRO A 451 -25.51 6.75 4.93
CA PRO A 451 -24.75 6.54 3.71
C PRO A 451 -23.35 5.98 4.01
N ASN A 452 -22.92 4.97 3.27
CA ASN A 452 -21.54 4.50 3.24
C ASN A 452 -20.83 5.09 2.03
N THR A 453 -19.67 5.68 2.27
CA THR A 453 -18.81 6.28 1.24
C THR A 453 -17.46 5.55 1.11
N ALA A 454 -17.24 4.51 1.92
CA ALA A 454 -16.02 3.72 1.92
C ALA A 454 -16.13 2.55 0.93
N HIS A 455 -14.97 2.00 0.57
CA HIS A 455 -14.90 0.76 -0.20
C HIS A 455 -15.49 -0.42 0.59
N SER A 456 -15.72 -1.54 -0.08
CA SER A 456 -16.17 -2.78 0.55
C SER A 456 -15.04 -3.83 0.58
N LEU A 457 -15.21 -4.84 1.44
CA LEU A 457 -14.35 -6.04 1.46
C LEU A 457 -14.86 -7.15 0.53
N ASN A 458 -15.94 -6.89 -0.21
CA ASN A 458 -16.54 -7.90 -1.07
C ASN A 458 -15.61 -8.26 -2.24
N PRO A 459 -15.65 -9.52 -2.73
CA PRO A 459 -14.94 -9.88 -3.95
C PRO A 459 -15.51 -9.12 -5.14
N VAL A 460 -14.78 -9.15 -6.24
CA VAL A 460 -15.16 -8.49 -7.49
C VAL A 460 -15.42 -9.51 -8.61
N PRO A 461 -16.22 -9.17 -9.64
CA PRO A 461 -16.49 -10.09 -10.73
C PRO A 461 -15.27 -10.36 -11.60
N PHE A 462 -15.26 -11.57 -12.20
CA PHE A 462 -14.42 -11.92 -13.34
C PHE A 462 -15.32 -12.57 -14.39
N ILE A 463 -15.61 -11.87 -15.47
CA ILE A 463 -16.46 -12.35 -16.56
C ILE A 463 -15.59 -12.48 -17.82
N TYR A 464 -15.53 -13.67 -18.38
CA TYR A 464 -14.79 -13.96 -19.60
C TYR A 464 -15.73 -14.10 -20.78
N VAL A 465 -15.71 -13.14 -21.69
CA VAL A 465 -16.53 -13.09 -22.89
C VAL A 465 -15.75 -13.59 -24.08
N THR A 466 -16.10 -14.77 -24.55
CA THR A 466 -15.47 -15.48 -25.68
C THR A 466 -16.52 -16.15 -26.54
N ASN A 467 -16.15 -16.51 -27.77
CA ASN A 467 -16.97 -17.36 -28.64
C ASN A 467 -16.81 -18.87 -28.33
N ASN A 468 -15.92 -19.23 -27.40
CA ASN A 468 -15.74 -20.61 -26.97
C ASN A 468 -16.74 -20.95 -25.84
N ASN A 469 -17.82 -21.66 -26.20
CA ASN A 469 -18.87 -22.04 -25.25
C ASN A 469 -18.42 -23.10 -24.21
N SER A 470 -17.25 -23.72 -24.38
CA SER A 470 -16.70 -24.69 -23.43
C SER A 470 -15.73 -24.08 -22.42
N ALA A 471 -15.36 -22.80 -22.60
CA ALA A 471 -14.48 -22.11 -21.69
C ALA A 471 -15.06 -22.03 -20.28
N THR A 472 -14.21 -22.28 -19.30
CA THR A 472 -14.53 -22.15 -17.86
C THR A 472 -13.50 -21.25 -17.18
N VAL A 473 -13.89 -20.67 -16.05
CA VAL A 473 -13.00 -19.83 -15.24
C VAL A 473 -13.11 -20.24 -13.78
N LYS A 474 -11.99 -20.13 -13.05
CA LYS A 474 -11.93 -20.39 -11.61
C LYS A 474 -11.82 -19.07 -10.83
N ASN A 475 -12.19 -19.11 -9.54
CA ASN A 475 -11.96 -17.99 -8.63
C ASN A 475 -10.46 -17.71 -8.48
N GLY A 476 -10.13 -16.46 -8.24
CA GLY A 476 -8.75 -16.03 -8.05
C GLY A 476 -8.63 -14.70 -7.33
N ARG A 477 -7.61 -13.93 -7.68
CA ARG A 477 -7.30 -12.58 -7.17
C ARG A 477 -6.92 -11.66 -8.31
N LEU A 478 -6.80 -10.36 -8.01
CA LEU A 478 -6.44 -9.37 -9.02
C LEU A 478 -5.08 -9.67 -9.71
N ALA A 479 -4.15 -10.27 -8.98
CA ALA A 479 -2.85 -10.71 -9.51
C ALA A 479 -2.94 -11.76 -10.65
N ASP A 480 -4.07 -12.44 -10.78
CA ASP A 480 -4.27 -13.53 -11.76
C ASP A 480 -4.80 -13.02 -13.11
N VAL A 481 -5.12 -11.73 -13.20
CA VAL A 481 -5.70 -11.12 -14.40
C VAL A 481 -4.70 -11.05 -15.54
N ALA A 482 -3.48 -10.52 -15.32
CA ALA A 482 -2.47 -10.43 -16.37
C ALA A 482 -2.05 -11.80 -16.92
N PRO A 483 -1.80 -12.84 -16.10
CA PRO A 483 -1.58 -14.20 -16.60
C PRO A 483 -2.74 -14.72 -17.48
N SER A 484 -3.98 -14.42 -17.11
CA SER A 484 -5.16 -14.83 -17.91
C SER A 484 -5.24 -14.09 -19.24
N ILE A 485 -4.84 -12.81 -19.29
CA ILE A 485 -4.74 -12.05 -20.55
C ILE A 485 -3.65 -12.63 -21.45
N LEU A 486 -2.48 -12.95 -20.90
CA LEU A 486 -1.40 -13.58 -21.67
C LEU A 486 -1.82 -14.93 -22.24
N HIS A 487 -2.60 -15.72 -21.47
CA HIS A 487 -3.18 -16.97 -21.96
C HIS A 487 -4.10 -16.74 -23.18
N ILE A 488 -5.02 -15.77 -23.14
CA ILE A 488 -5.87 -15.39 -24.28
C ILE A 488 -5.02 -15.03 -25.50
N MET A 489 -3.96 -14.28 -25.31
CA MET A 489 -3.08 -13.83 -26.39
C MET A 489 -2.13 -14.92 -26.89
N GLY A 490 -2.10 -16.10 -26.25
CA GLY A 490 -1.18 -17.20 -26.60
C GLY A 490 0.28 -16.86 -26.32
N LEU A 491 0.54 -16.07 -25.31
CA LEU A 491 1.87 -15.61 -24.87
C LEU A 491 2.31 -16.34 -23.62
N GLU A 492 3.61 -16.59 -23.51
CA GLU A 492 4.20 -17.16 -22.30
C GLU A 492 4.16 -16.14 -21.15
N GLN A 493 3.98 -16.63 -19.93
CA GLN A 493 3.99 -15.81 -18.72
C GLN A 493 5.44 -15.56 -18.28
N PRO A 494 5.86 -14.31 -18.04
CA PRO A 494 7.20 -14.03 -17.53
C PRO A 494 7.35 -14.53 -16.08
N ALA A 495 8.59 -14.89 -15.71
CA ALA A 495 8.89 -15.51 -14.41
C ALA A 495 8.49 -14.63 -13.21
N ASP A 496 8.55 -13.33 -13.37
CA ASP A 496 8.19 -12.37 -12.32
C ASP A 496 6.67 -12.28 -12.06
N MET A 497 5.84 -12.71 -13.00
CA MET A 497 4.41 -12.86 -12.77
C MET A 497 4.14 -14.17 -12.04
N THR A 498 3.77 -14.09 -10.77
CA THR A 498 3.47 -15.26 -9.92
C THR A 498 1.99 -15.56 -9.80
N GLY A 499 1.13 -14.76 -10.43
CA GLY A 499 -0.29 -15.02 -10.56
C GLY A 499 -0.57 -16.25 -11.42
N GLU A 500 -1.79 -16.75 -11.36
CA GLU A 500 -2.21 -17.94 -12.08
C GLU A 500 -3.16 -17.59 -13.23
N ASN A 501 -3.07 -18.30 -14.34
CA ASN A 501 -4.13 -18.25 -15.35
C ASN A 501 -5.43 -18.85 -14.78
N LEU A 502 -6.52 -18.11 -14.89
CA LEU A 502 -7.84 -18.53 -14.40
C LEU A 502 -8.70 -19.22 -15.45
N ILE A 503 -8.33 -19.15 -16.73
CA ILE A 503 -9.12 -19.62 -17.87
C ILE A 503 -8.72 -21.04 -18.26
N THR A 504 -9.73 -21.88 -18.51
CA THR A 504 -9.58 -23.20 -19.13
C THR A 504 -10.44 -23.23 -20.39
N ASP A 505 -9.81 -23.51 -21.55
CA ASP A 505 -10.44 -23.57 -22.86
C ASP A 505 -11.10 -24.93 -23.16
#